data_0ba0d32a459dc8f67f48aeb9a09a47ee
#
_entry.id   0ba0d32a459dc8f67f48aeb9a09a47ee
#
_cell.length_a   1.000
_cell.length_b   1.000
_cell.length_c   1.000
_cell.angle_alpha   90.00
_cell.angle_beta   90.00
_cell.angle_gamma   90.00
#
_symmetry.space_group_name_H-M   'P 1'
#
loop_
_entity.id
_entity.type
_entity.pdbx_description
1 polymer ?
#
loop_
_entity_poly.entity_id
_entity_poly.type
_entity_poly.pdbx_seq_one_letter_code
_entity_poly.pdbx_strand_id
1 'polypeptide(L)'
;MIELAKPALDVGLFTNDREAMLTFWQQTAGLPFSELLPLGGGLQQHRHAIGESVLKINHARDLLPVGPACGIRKLILARPDTDEITELSDPDGNRLALVPANHEGVTQLRVELFVSDLQRHRDFYGEALGFPELDADTFLCGVSQLRLRAGEVHINPMQQARGYRYLTVQVFDVLKCHAEVLRKGGQEGRPPAKLGEVAHISFVRDPDGNWIEISQRKSLTGSLD
;
A
#
# COMPACT_ATOMS: atom_id res chain seq x y z
N MET A 1 13.22 -0.87 14.93
CA MET A 1 13.12 -0.97 13.46
C MET A 1 12.34 -2.23 13.17
N ILE A 2 11.32 -2.14 12.31
CA ILE A 2 10.54 -3.31 11.86
C ILE A 2 11.45 -4.17 10.98
N GLU A 3 11.47 -5.47 11.22
CA GLU A 3 12.19 -6.42 10.37
C GLU A 3 11.32 -6.83 9.20
N LEU A 4 11.69 -6.37 8.00
CA LEU A 4 10.94 -6.62 6.78
C LEU A 4 11.27 -8.00 6.21
N ALA A 5 10.25 -8.84 6.01
CA ALA A 5 10.35 -10.12 5.29
C ALA A 5 10.39 -9.91 3.76
N LYS A 6 9.96 -8.76 3.29
CA LYS A 6 10.07 -8.32 1.91
C LYS A 6 10.45 -6.83 1.89
N PRO A 7 11.56 -6.45 1.22
CA PRO A 7 12.04 -5.07 1.21
C PRO A 7 11.27 -4.21 0.20
N ALA A 8 9.94 -4.16 0.30
CA ALA A 8 9.07 -3.39 -0.58
C ALA A 8 7.72 -3.12 0.07
N LEU A 9 7.10 -2.01 -0.32
CA LEU A 9 5.77 -1.60 0.10
C LEU A 9 4.74 -2.07 -0.92
N ASP A 10 3.65 -2.75 -0.47
CA ASP A 10 2.53 -3.07 -1.34
C ASP A 10 1.41 -2.02 -1.18
N VAL A 11 0.57 -1.89 -2.21
CA VAL A 11 -0.56 -0.96 -2.21
C VAL A 11 -1.84 -1.72 -2.46
N GLY A 12 -2.88 -1.44 -1.67
CA GLY A 12 -4.21 -1.99 -1.84
C GLY A 12 -5.24 -0.95 -2.27
N LEU A 13 -6.04 -1.32 -3.26
CA LEU A 13 -7.23 -0.57 -3.67
C LEU A 13 -8.45 -1.50 -3.69
N PHE A 14 -9.63 -0.91 -3.66
CA PHE A 14 -10.90 -1.63 -3.82
C PHE A 14 -11.69 -1.08 -5.00
N THR A 15 -12.40 -1.97 -5.69
CA THR A 15 -13.22 -1.66 -6.86
C THR A 15 -14.45 -2.55 -6.96
N ASN A 16 -15.49 -2.07 -7.63
CA ASN A 16 -16.60 -2.90 -8.10
C ASN A 16 -16.50 -3.25 -9.58
N ASP A 17 -15.63 -2.54 -10.34
CA ASP A 17 -15.45 -2.78 -11.77
C ASP A 17 -14.16 -3.58 -12.02
N ARG A 18 -14.28 -4.90 -11.86
CA ARG A 18 -13.16 -5.81 -12.05
C ARG A 18 -12.57 -5.73 -13.46
N GLU A 19 -13.42 -5.76 -14.48
CA GLU A 19 -12.96 -5.93 -15.86
C GLU A 19 -12.23 -4.69 -16.37
N ALA A 20 -12.81 -3.51 -16.16
CA ALA A 20 -12.16 -2.27 -16.54
C ALA A 20 -10.84 -2.05 -15.78
N MET A 21 -10.81 -2.35 -14.48
CA MET A 21 -9.61 -2.22 -13.66
C MET A 21 -8.51 -3.19 -14.08
N LEU A 22 -8.83 -4.47 -14.32
CA LEU A 22 -7.82 -5.43 -14.77
C LEU A 22 -7.30 -5.08 -16.16
N THR A 23 -8.16 -4.67 -17.09
CA THR A 23 -7.75 -4.19 -18.41
C THR A 23 -6.79 -3.00 -18.29
N PHE A 24 -7.15 -2.00 -17.50
CA PHE A 24 -6.30 -0.82 -17.30
C PHE A 24 -4.93 -1.18 -16.71
N TRP A 25 -4.92 -1.87 -15.57
CA TRP A 25 -3.66 -2.14 -14.87
C TRP A 25 -2.75 -3.12 -15.60
N GLN A 26 -3.32 -4.08 -16.36
CA GLN A 26 -2.54 -5.06 -17.14
C GLN A 26 -2.10 -4.52 -18.50
N GLN A 27 -2.98 -3.82 -19.23
CA GLN A 27 -2.71 -3.41 -20.62
C GLN A 27 -2.21 -1.97 -20.71
N THR A 28 -2.81 -1.03 -19.99
CA THR A 28 -2.43 0.40 -20.06
C THR A 28 -1.25 0.69 -19.13
N ALA A 29 -1.32 0.30 -17.86
CA ALA A 29 -0.22 0.46 -16.93
C ALA A 29 0.87 -0.63 -17.09
N GLY A 30 0.57 -1.74 -17.80
CA GLY A 30 1.51 -2.80 -18.12
C GLY A 30 1.99 -3.61 -16.92
N LEU A 31 1.17 -3.78 -15.88
CA LEU A 31 1.56 -4.56 -14.71
C LEU A 31 1.28 -6.06 -14.91
N PRO A 32 2.28 -6.93 -14.76
CA PRO A 32 2.08 -8.37 -14.88
C PRO A 32 1.19 -8.91 -13.74
N PHE A 33 0.19 -9.70 -14.11
CA PHE A 33 -0.62 -10.45 -13.16
C PHE A 33 0.22 -11.52 -12.47
N SER A 34 0.10 -11.65 -11.16
CA SER A 34 0.86 -12.64 -10.40
C SER A 34 -0.01 -13.70 -9.71
N GLU A 35 -1.13 -13.29 -9.10
CA GLU A 35 -1.91 -14.20 -8.25
C GLU A 35 -3.34 -13.71 -8.06
N LEU A 36 -4.29 -14.65 -7.94
CA LEU A 36 -5.66 -14.39 -7.49
C LEU A 36 -5.89 -15.06 -6.15
N LEU A 37 -6.29 -14.28 -5.14
CA LEU A 37 -6.64 -14.77 -3.81
C LEU A 37 -8.12 -14.55 -3.53
N PRO A 38 -8.91 -15.59 -3.26
CA PRO A 38 -10.24 -15.46 -2.71
C PRO A 38 -10.13 -15.07 -1.22
N LEU A 39 -10.67 -13.90 -0.85
CA LEU A 39 -10.64 -13.41 0.53
C LEU A 39 -11.92 -13.74 1.33
N GLY A 40 -12.90 -14.40 0.70
CA GLY A 40 -14.21 -14.65 1.29
C GLY A 40 -15.13 -13.43 1.21
N GLY A 41 -16.41 -13.60 1.63
CA GLY A 41 -17.36 -12.48 1.67
C GLY A 41 -17.62 -11.77 0.34
N GLY A 42 -17.38 -12.43 -0.79
CA GLY A 42 -17.52 -11.80 -2.11
C GLY A 42 -16.32 -10.95 -2.54
N LEU A 43 -15.20 -10.99 -1.81
CA LEU A 43 -13.96 -10.30 -2.15
C LEU A 43 -12.98 -11.23 -2.88
N GLN A 44 -12.40 -10.72 -3.96
CA GLN A 44 -11.32 -11.34 -4.72
C GLN A 44 -10.17 -10.35 -4.86
N GLN A 45 -8.97 -10.74 -4.46
CA GLN A 45 -7.78 -9.91 -4.60
C GLN A 45 -6.95 -10.36 -5.81
N HIS A 46 -6.91 -9.53 -6.84
CA HIS A 46 -6.03 -9.69 -8.00
C HIS A 46 -4.72 -8.97 -7.72
N ARG A 47 -3.62 -9.70 -7.75
CA ARG A 47 -2.28 -9.18 -7.41
C ARG A 47 -1.48 -8.97 -8.68
N HIS A 48 -0.85 -7.79 -8.76
CA HIS A 48 -0.03 -7.38 -9.91
C HIS A 48 1.33 -6.92 -9.42
N ALA A 49 2.40 -7.37 -10.09
CA ALA A 49 3.75 -7.02 -9.69
C ALA A 49 4.13 -5.58 -10.11
N ILE A 50 4.81 -4.87 -9.22
CA ILE A 50 5.51 -3.61 -9.48
C ILE A 50 6.95 -3.82 -9.00
N GLY A 51 7.76 -4.53 -9.77
CA GLY A 51 9.05 -5.02 -9.27
C GLY A 51 8.86 -5.89 -8.04
N GLU A 52 9.49 -5.51 -6.92
CA GLU A 52 9.33 -6.19 -5.62
C GLU A 52 7.99 -5.87 -4.93
N SER A 53 7.33 -4.77 -5.29
CA SER A 53 6.04 -4.36 -4.74
C SER A 53 4.88 -5.10 -5.42
N VAL A 54 3.71 -5.08 -4.77
CA VAL A 54 2.47 -5.64 -5.32
C VAL A 54 1.35 -4.61 -5.25
N LEU A 55 0.68 -4.40 -6.37
CA LEU A 55 -0.63 -3.77 -6.39
C LEU A 55 -1.70 -4.84 -6.13
N LYS A 56 -2.49 -4.66 -5.07
CA LYS A 56 -3.59 -5.53 -4.66
C LYS A 56 -4.91 -4.90 -5.09
N ILE A 57 -5.50 -5.37 -6.18
CA ILE A 57 -6.81 -4.95 -6.65
C ILE A 57 -7.87 -5.83 -6.00
N ASN A 58 -8.55 -5.30 -4.99
CA ASN A 58 -9.61 -6.01 -4.27
C ASN A 58 -10.95 -5.75 -4.97
N HIS A 59 -11.41 -6.70 -5.77
CA HIS A 59 -12.74 -6.66 -6.37
C HIS A 59 -13.78 -7.12 -5.36
N ALA A 60 -14.76 -6.26 -5.08
CA ALA A 60 -15.93 -6.57 -4.25
C ALA A 60 -17.16 -6.83 -5.12
N ARG A 61 -17.83 -7.96 -4.87
CA ARG A 61 -19.12 -8.27 -5.50
C ARG A 61 -20.20 -7.29 -5.08
N ASP A 62 -20.27 -7.00 -3.77
CA ASP A 62 -21.26 -6.10 -3.20
C ASP A 62 -20.80 -4.64 -3.36
N LEU A 63 -21.73 -3.72 -3.56
CA LEU A 63 -21.41 -2.31 -3.81
C LEU A 63 -20.59 -1.72 -2.67
N LEU A 64 -19.44 -1.16 -3.04
CA LEU A 64 -18.58 -0.43 -2.12
C LEU A 64 -19.11 0.99 -1.92
N PRO A 65 -19.00 1.52 -0.70
CA PRO A 65 -19.30 2.93 -0.48
C PRO A 65 -18.34 3.82 -1.27
N VAL A 66 -18.87 4.93 -1.76
CA VAL A 66 -18.06 6.04 -2.27
C VAL A 66 -17.75 6.93 -1.08
N GLY A 67 -16.54 6.85 -0.58
CA GLY A 67 -16.07 7.65 0.54
C GLY A 67 -15.00 8.66 0.11
N PRO A 68 -14.60 9.60 0.98
CA PRO A 68 -13.46 10.46 0.70
C PRO A 68 -12.22 9.63 0.39
N ALA A 69 -11.37 10.14 -0.48
CA ALA A 69 -10.10 9.51 -0.78
C ALA A 69 -9.25 9.41 0.50
N CYS A 70 -8.50 8.31 0.66
CA CYS A 70 -7.47 8.22 1.71
C CYS A 70 -6.30 9.16 1.37
N GLY A 71 -5.26 9.19 2.21
CA GLY A 71 -4.08 10.01 1.95
C GLY A 71 -3.28 9.61 0.70
N ILE A 72 -3.39 8.36 0.22
CA ILE A 72 -2.71 7.91 -1.01
C ILE A 72 -3.34 8.62 -2.21
N ARG A 73 -2.58 9.52 -2.83
CA ARG A 73 -3.08 10.35 -3.93
C ARG A 73 -2.56 9.94 -5.29
N LYS A 74 -1.36 9.34 -5.33
CA LYS A 74 -0.73 8.97 -6.59
C LYS A 74 0.30 7.86 -6.39
N LEU A 75 0.39 6.97 -7.35
CA LEU A 75 1.50 6.04 -7.49
C LEU A 75 2.42 6.52 -8.60
N ILE A 76 3.74 6.46 -8.40
CA ILE A 76 4.75 6.73 -9.40
C ILE A 76 5.49 5.42 -9.65
N LEU A 77 5.37 4.91 -10.87
CA LEU A 77 5.89 3.61 -11.29
C LEU A 77 7.05 3.79 -12.26
N ALA A 78 8.24 3.37 -11.86
CA ALA A 78 9.39 3.38 -12.75
C ALA A 78 9.27 2.31 -13.83
N ARG A 79 9.48 2.70 -15.08
CA ARG A 79 9.42 1.85 -16.25
C ARG A 79 10.73 1.93 -17.03
N PRO A 80 11.40 0.79 -17.27
CA PRO A 80 12.65 0.78 -18.02
C PRO A 80 12.45 1.00 -19.54
N ASP A 81 11.22 0.87 -20.03
CA ASP A 81 10.81 0.90 -21.41
C ASP A 81 10.21 2.25 -21.87
N THR A 82 10.33 3.29 -21.05
CA THR A 82 9.87 4.65 -21.40
C THR A 82 10.92 5.71 -21.06
N ASP A 83 11.01 6.74 -21.91
CA ASP A 83 11.82 7.93 -21.70
C ASP A 83 10.97 9.15 -21.31
N GLU A 84 9.65 9.00 -21.29
CA GLU A 84 8.70 10.06 -21.02
C GLU A 84 7.85 9.78 -19.77
N ILE A 85 7.41 10.86 -19.14
CA ILE A 85 6.44 10.79 -18.02
C ILE A 85 5.04 10.73 -18.60
N THR A 86 4.29 9.70 -18.23
CA THR A 86 2.89 9.55 -18.62
C THR A 86 1.99 9.57 -17.39
N GLU A 87 1.14 10.61 -17.28
CA GLU A 87 0.13 10.72 -16.24
C GLU A 87 -1.13 9.95 -16.66
N LEU A 88 -1.62 9.10 -15.77
CA LEU A 88 -2.78 8.25 -16.00
C LEU A 88 -3.74 8.29 -14.82
N SER A 89 -4.99 7.90 -15.09
CA SER A 89 -5.99 7.61 -14.05
C SER A 89 -6.68 6.31 -14.41
N ASP A 90 -6.85 5.43 -13.42
CA ASP A 90 -7.61 4.20 -13.62
C ASP A 90 -9.13 4.48 -13.70
N PRO A 91 -9.97 3.48 -14.02
CA PRO A 91 -11.42 3.67 -14.15
C PRO A 91 -12.12 4.20 -12.90
N ASP A 92 -11.57 3.96 -11.71
CA ASP A 92 -12.08 4.51 -10.45
C ASP A 92 -11.49 5.90 -10.10
N GLY A 93 -10.66 6.49 -11.00
CA GLY A 93 -10.05 7.81 -10.83
C GLY A 93 -8.79 7.82 -9.99
N ASN A 94 -8.20 6.67 -9.67
CA ASN A 94 -6.93 6.61 -8.97
C ASN A 94 -5.78 7.06 -9.87
N ARG A 95 -5.01 8.04 -9.42
CA ARG A 95 -3.92 8.64 -10.20
C ARG A 95 -2.65 7.81 -10.12
N LEU A 96 -1.94 7.70 -11.24
CA LEU A 96 -0.60 7.16 -11.33
C LEU A 96 0.23 7.92 -12.38
N ALA A 97 1.55 7.82 -12.28
CA ALA A 97 2.47 8.21 -13.34
C ALA A 97 3.38 7.05 -13.67
N LEU A 98 3.57 6.80 -14.95
CA LEU A 98 4.67 5.99 -15.46
C LEU A 98 5.84 6.92 -15.72
N VAL A 99 7.03 6.59 -15.19
CA VAL A 99 8.21 7.45 -15.30
C VAL A 99 9.42 6.64 -15.75
N PRO A 100 10.41 7.26 -16.42
CA PRO A 100 11.67 6.58 -16.73
C PRO A 100 12.33 5.97 -15.49
N ALA A 101 13.08 4.89 -15.68
CA ALA A 101 13.84 4.28 -14.61
C ALA A 101 14.77 5.30 -13.93
N ASN A 102 14.80 5.29 -12.61
CA ASN A 102 15.55 6.24 -11.75
C ASN A 102 15.10 7.72 -11.85
N HIS A 103 13.95 8.01 -12.44
CA HIS A 103 13.39 9.37 -12.43
C HIS A 103 13.22 9.83 -10.98
N GLU A 104 13.86 10.95 -10.61
CA GLU A 104 13.95 11.43 -9.22
C GLU A 104 14.33 10.33 -8.19
N GLY A 105 15.14 9.36 -8.57
CA GLY A 105 15.57 8.25 -7.72
C GLY A 105 14.51 7.14 -7.52
N VAL A 106 13.39 7.18 -8.24
CA VAL A 106 12.39 6.09 -8.19
C VAL A 106 12.89 4.91 -9.02
N THR A 107 13.13 3.78 -8.35
CA THR A 107 13.61 2.56 -9.01
C THR A 107 12.48 1.61 -9.40
N GLN A 108 11.39 1.59 -8.63
CA GLN A 108 10.23 0.72 -8.86
C GLN A 108 8.93 1.46 -8.54
N LEU A 109 8.68 1.76 -7.27
CA LEU A 109 7.44 2.39 -6.78
C LEU A 109 7.75 3.55 -5.84
N ARG A 110 7.09 4.68 -6.06
CA ARG A 110 6.89 5.72 -5.05
C ARG A 110 5.39 5.90 -4.82
N VAL A 111 5.01 5.94 -3.55
CA VAL A 111 3.66 6.33 -3.12
C VAL A 111 3.69 7.78 -2.68
N GLU A 112 2.85 8.64 -3.25
CA GLU A 112 2.61 9.99 -2.73
C GLU A 112 1.44 9.95 -1.75
N LEU A 113 1.75 10.26 -0.49
CA LEU A 113 0.81 10.30 0.62
C LEU A 113 0.62 11.76 1.07
N PHE A 114 -0.60 12.26 0.93
CA PHE A 114 -0.97 13.57 1.48
C PHE A 114 -1.34 13.44 2.94
N VAL A 115 -0.82 14.36 3.76
CA VAL A 115 -0.92 14.31 5.22
C VAL A 115 -1.25 15.71 5.77
N SER A 116 -2.01 15.72 6.88
CA SER A 116 -2.41 16.97 7.55
C SER A 116 -1.27 17.62 8.32
N ASP A 117 -0.34 16.82 8.82
CA ASP A 117 0.81 17.28 9.63
C ASP A 117 2.05 16.46 9.27
N LEU A 118 3.00 17.09 8.58
CA LEU A 118 4.24 16.44 8.15
C LEU A 118 5.06 15.89 9.31
N GLN A 119 5.19 16.64 10.43
CA GLN A 119 6.04 16.20 11.52
C GLN A 119 5.48 14.96 12.21
N ARG A 120 4.19 14.92 12.52
CA ARG A 120 3.56 13.74 13.10
C ARG A 120 3.69 12.49 12.22
N HIS A 121 3.66 12.68 10.89
CA HIS A 121 3.82 11.56 9.96
C HIS A 121 5.28 11.15 9.79
N ARG A 122 6.23 12.09 9.84
CA ARG A 122 7.68 11.75 9.92
C ARG A 122 7.96 10.89 11.14
N ASP A 123 7.47 11.30 12.31
CA ASP A 123 7.64 10.53 13.55
C ASP A 123 7.00 9.13 13.41
N PHE A 124 5.82 9.03 12.79
CA PHE A 124 5.14 7.76 12.60
C PHE A 124 5.89 6.83 11.62
N TYR A 125 6.21 7.31 10.40
CA TYR A 125 6.88 6.48 9.40
C TYR A 125 8.35 6.23 9.74
N GLY A 126 9.05 7.23 10.27
CA GLY A 126 10.46 7.11 10.65
C GLY A 126 10.69 6.37 11.97
N GLU A 127 9.94 6.71 13.02
CA GLU A 127 10.18 6.15 14.35
C GLU A 127 9.30 4.93 14.66
N ALA A 128 7.96 5.01 14.42
CA ALA A 128 7.08 3.90 14.76
C ALA A 128 7.23 2.73 13.77
N LEU A 129 7.21 2.97 12.47
CA LEU A 129 7.48 1.95 11.45
C LEU A 129 8.97 1.72 11.21
N GLY A 130 9.83 2.67 11.56
CA GLY A 130 11.27 2.54 11.46
C GLY A 130 11.77 2.57 10.01
N PHE A 131 11.08 3.26 9.10
CA PHE A 131 11.53 3.43 7.73
C PHE A 131 12.68 4.44 7.67
N PRO A 132 13.82 4.09 7.06
CA PRO A 132 14.89 5.06 6.83
C PRO A 132 14.42 6.26 6.04
N GLU A 133 14.83 7.45 6.46
CA GLU A 133 14.58 8.70 5.75
C GLU A 133 15.57 8.84 4.59
N LEU A 134 15.08 9.09 3.38
CA LEU A 134 15.88 9.38 2.20
C LEU A 134 16.13 10.90 2.08
N ASP A 135 15.10 11.67 2.31
CA ASP A 135 15.11 13.14 2.42
C ASP A 135 14.01 13.58 3.41
N ALA A 136 13.87 14.89 3.67
CA ALA A 136 12.99 15.43 4.71
C ALA A 136 11.54 14.93 4.69
N ASP A 137 11.03 14.44 3.56
CA ASP A 137 9.64 14.01 3.39
C ASP A 137 9.51 12.65 2.67
N THR A 138 10.63 11.97 2.41
CA THR A 138 10.65 10.70 1.70
C THR A 138 11.28 9.60 2.55
N PHE A 139 10.55 8.52 2.74
CA PHE A 139 10.95 7.35 3.52
C PHE A 139 11.12 6.13 2.62
N LEU A 140 12.02 5.23 3.00
CA LEU A 140 12.28 3.98 2.29
C LEU A 140 11.64 2.79 3.01
N CYS A 141 10.82 2.03 2.29
CA CYS A 141 10.48 0.66 2.66
C CYS A 141 11.20 -0.28 1.68
N GLY A 142 12.47 -0.60 2.00
CA GLY A 142 13.36 -1.29 1.08
C GLY A 142 13.57 -0.49 -0.21
N VAL A 143 13.14 -1.03 -1.35
CA VAL A 143 13.27 -0.38 -2.67
C VAL A 143 12.10 0.55 -3.02
N SER A 144 11.05 0.57 -2.20
CA SER A 144 9.91 1.46 -2.41
C SER A 144 10.07 2.76 -1.65
N GLN A 145 9.56 3.84 -2.21
CA GLN A 145 9.56 5.16 -1.59
C GLN A 145 8.14 5.54 -1.13
N LEU A 146 8.04 6.11 0.05
CA LEU A 146 6.85 6.78 0.55
C LEU A 146 7.17 8.27 0.70
N ARG A 147 6.59 9.12 -0.16
CA ARG A 147 6.75 10.57 -0.09
C ARG A 147 5.55 11.22 0.57
N LEU A 148 5.80 11.94 1.66
CA LEU A 148 4.80 12.74 2.33
C LEU A 148 4.64 14.10 1.64
N ARG A 149 3.39 14.57 1.56
CA ARG A 149 3.04 15.90 1.04
C ARG A 149 2.05 16.55 1.98
N ALA A 150 2.32 17.76 2.42
CA ALA A 150 1.33 18.53 3.16
C ALA A 150 0.11 18.81 2.27
N GLY A 151 -1.08 18.61 2.81
CA GLY A 151 -2.31 18.89 2.06
C GLY A 151 -3.56 18.63 2.88
N GLU A 152 -4.69 18.99 2.30
CA GLU A 152 -5.98 18.70 2.90
C GLU A 152 -6.29 17.22 2.87
N VAL A 153 -6.52 16.64 4.04
CA VAL A 153 -6.83 15.23 4.23
C VAL A 153 -8.16 15.09 4.96
N HIS A 154 -9.04 14.28 4.41
CA HIS A 154 -10.25 13.85 5.10
C HIS A 154 -9.98 12.51 5.77
N ILE A 155 -10.13 12.45 7.10
CA ILE A 155 -10.03 11.18 7.83
C ILE A 155 -11.07 10.22 7.26
N ASN A 156 -10.59 9.12 6.68
CA ASN A 156 -11.45 8.10 6.15
C ASN A 156 -11.34 6.82 7.01
N PRO A 157 -12.32 6.57 7.89
CA PRO A 157 -12.31 5.38 8.74
C PRO A 157 -12.60 4.08 7.98
N MET A 158 -13.04 4.19 6.71
CA MET A 158 -13.50 3.03 5.93
C MET A 158 -12.33 2.36 5.20
N GLN A 159 -11.91 1.20 5.65
CA GLN A 159 -10.94 0.40 4.95
C GLN A 159 -11.45 -0.09 3.59
N GLN A 160 -12.71 -0.53 3.54
CA GLN A 160 -13.34 -1.05 2.33
C GLN A 160 -14.24 0.02 1.71
N ALA A 161 -13.65 0.87 0.89
CA ALA A 161 -14.35 1.82 0.02
C ALA A 161 -13.58 1.91 -1.29
N ARG A 162 -14.20 2.42 -2.35
CA ARG A 162 -13.60 2.48 -3.69
C ARG A 162 -12.31 3.31 -3.72
N GLY A 163 -11.35 2.90 -4.52
CA GLY A 163 -10.06 3.57 -4.73
C GLY A 163 -8.92 3.03 -3.88
N TYR A 164 -7.77 3.75 -3.85
CA TYR A 164 -6.64 3.40 -2.97
C TYR A 164 -7.07 3.43 -1.51
N ARG A 165 -6.65 2.42 -0.70
CA ARG A 165 -7.13 2.31 0.69
C ARG A 165 -6.07 1.98 1.71
N TYR A 166 -5.05 1.22 1.36
CA TYR A 166 -4.08 0.79 2.35
C TYR A 166 -2.71 0.51 1.75
N LEU A 167 -1.72 0.63 2.60
CA LEU A 167 -0.36 0.17 2.35
C LEU A 167 -0.17 -1.19 3.04
N THR A 168 0.79 -2.00 2.58
CA THR A 168 1.16 -3.24 3.28
C THR A 168 2.66 -3.31 3.46
N VAL A 169 3.08 -3.65 4.67
CA VAL A 169 4.44 -4.06 5.00
C VAL A 169 4.46 -5.56 5.30
N GLN A 170 5.41 -6.28 4.70
CA GLN A 170 5.62 -7.69 4.96
C GLN A 170 6.69 -7.85 6.03
N VAL A 171 6.37 -8.54 7.12
CA VAL A 171 7.23 -8.68 8.30
C VAL A 171 7.42 -10.15 8.66
N PHE A 172 8.43 -10.45 9.49
CA PHE A 172 8.65 -11.80 10.01
C PHE A 172 7.73 -12.13 11.20
N ASP A 173 7.29 -11.13 11.97
CA ASP A 173 6.48 -11.32 13.18
C ASP A 173 5.43 -10.19 13.28
N VAL A 174 4.18 -10.54 12.96
CA VAL A 174 3.05 -9.59 13.02
C VAL A 174 2.74 -9.17 14.44
N LEU A 175 2.77 -10.10 15.40
CA LEU A 175 2.39 -9.80 16.80
C LEU A 175 3.34 -8.77 17.41
N LYS A 176 4.63 -9.02 17.27
CA LYS A 176 5.68 -8.13 17.76
C LYS A 176 5.62 -6.77 17.06
N CYS A 177 5.52 -6.77 15.72
CA CYS A 177 5.49 -5.54 14.93
C CYS A 177 4.25 -4.69 15.27
N HIS A 178 3.07 -5.29 15.32
CA HIS A 178 1.82 -4.60 15.68
C HIS A 178 1.92 -3.94 17.07
N ALA A 179 2.33 -4.72 18.08
CA ALA A 179 2.48 -4.21 19.45
C ALA A 179 3.50 -3.06 19.52
N GLU A 180 4.61 -3.16 18.79
CA GLU A 180 5.63 -2.10 18.76
C GLU A 180 5.13 -0.81 18.13
N VAL A 181 4.39 -0.89 17.01
CA VAL A 181 3.80 0.29 16.36
C VAL A 181 2.80 0.98 17.28
N LEU A 182 1.92 0.22 17.95
CA LEU A 182 0.98 0.80 18.92
C LEU A 182 1.70 1.48 20.09
N ARG A 183 2.72 0.85 20.66
CA ARG A 183 3.53 1.42 21.73
C ARG A 183 4.19 2.75 21.35
N LYS A 184 4.50 2.94 20.07
CA LYS A 184 5.11 4.15 19.49
C LYS A 184 4.09 5.17 18.97
N GLY A 185 2.82 5.04 19.33
CA GLY A 185 1.77 6.01 19.03
C GLY A 185 0.94 5.75 17.77
N GLY A 186 1.14 4.61 17.11
CA GLY A 186 0.23 4.16 16.05
C GLY A 186 -1.16 3.84 16.63
N GLN A 187 -2.18 3.95 15.80
CA GLN A 187 -3.55 3.61 16.20
C GLN A 187 -3.90 2.20 15.74
N GLU A 188 -4.61 1.43 16.57
CA GLU A 188 -5.13 0.14 16.14
C GLU A 188 -6.20 0.30 15.05
N GLY A 189 -6.03 -0.42 13.95
CA GLY A 189 -7.04 -0.56 12.92
C GLY A 189 -7.81 -1.87 13.08
N ARG A 190 -7.10 -2.99 13.09
CA ARG A 190 -7.62 -4.35 13.38
C ARG A 190 -6.55 -5.15 14.09
N PRO A 191 -6.90 -5.89 15.16
CA PRO A 191 -5.95 -6.74 15.86
C PRO A 191 -5.41 -7.86 14.96
N PRO A 192 -4.28 -8.49 15.33
CA PRO A 192 -3.72 -9.62 14.61
C PRO A 192 -4.69 -10.79 14.49
N ALA A 193 -4.79 -11.35 13.27
CA ALA A 193 -5.64 -12.49 12.97
C ALA A 193 -5.00 -13.36 11.88
N LYS A 194 -5.09 -14.69 12.03
CA LYS A 194 -4.65 -15.65 11.02
C LYS A 194 -5.68 -15.73 9.87
N LEU A 195 -5.20 -15.69 8.63
CA LEU A 195 -5.97 -15.97 7.41
C LEU A 195 -5.65 -17.40 6.97
N GLY A 196 -6.29 -18.37 7.60
CA GLY A 196 -5.99 -19.78 7.40
C GLY A 196 -4.50 -20.07 7.59
N GLU A 197 -3.94 -20.89 6.70
CA GLU A 197 -2.51 -21.25 6.68
C GLU A 197 -1.68 -20.35 5.74
N VAL A 198 -2.25 -19.24 5.24
CA VAL A 198 -1.61 -18.39 4.22
C VAL A 198 -0.86 -17.23 4.84
N ALA A 199 -1.50 -16.55 5.78
CA ALA A 199 -0.93 -15.33 6.37
C ALA A 199 -1.45 -15.07 7.78
N HIS A 200 -0.65 -14.35 8.56
CA HIS A 200 -1.07 -13.68 9.79
C HIS A 200 -1.04 -12.17 9.50
N ILE A 201 -2.15 -11.48 9.71
CA ILE A 201 -2.27 -10.06 9.37
C ILE A 201 -2.83 -9.25 10.53
N SER A 202 -2.48 -7.97 10.55
CA SER A 202 -3.13 -6.96 11.38
C SER A 202 -3.19 -5.64 10.62
N PHE A 203 -3.92 -4.67 11.15
CA PHE A 203 -3.92 -3.32 10.61
C PHE A 203 -3.65 -2.31 11.71
N VAL A 204 -2.79 -1.35 11.41
CA VAL A 204 -2.60 -0.12 12.17
C VAL A 204 -3.01 1.07 11.32
N ARG A 205 -3.16 2.23 11.93
CA ARG A 205 -3.46 3.48 11.23
C ARG A 205 -2.41 4.53 11.58
N ASP A 206 -2.07 5.33 10.58
CA ASP A 206 -1.24 6.51 10.76
C ASP A 206 -2.01 7.66 11.46
N PRO A 207 -1.39 8.81 11.74
CA PRO A 207 -2.04 9.93 12.41
C PRO A 207 -3.31 10.48 11.73
N ASP A 208 -3.43 10.33 10.41
CA ASP A 208 -4.62 10.73 9.63
C ASP A 208 -5.60 9.58 9.37
N GLY A 209 -5.35 8.42 9.96
CA GLY A 209 -6.22 7.25 9.84
C GLY A 209 -6.03 6.44 8.56
N ASN A 210 -4.94 6.65 7.80
CA ASN A 210 -4.62 5.78 6.68
C ASN A 210 -4.27 4.38 7.16
N TRP A 211 -4.78 3.37 6.47
CA TRP A 211 -4.63 1.98 6.84
C TRP A 211 -3.30 1.40 6.39
N ILE A 212 -2.60 0.74 7.31
CA ILE A 212 -1.37 -0.02 7.03
C ILE A 212 -1.58 -1.46 7.48
N GLU A 213 -1.58 -2.37 6.53
CA GLU A 213 -1.57 -3.81 6.77
C GLU A 213 -0.17 -4.24 7.17
N ILE A 214 -0.04 -4.85 8.34
CA ILE A 214 1.16 -5.57 8.77
C ILE A 214 0.89 -7.04 8.47
N SER A 215 1.71 -7.64 7.62
CA SER A 215 1.44 -8.98 7.08
C SER A 215 2.66 -9.89 7.23
N GLN A 216 2.44 -11.07 7.78
CA GLN A 216 3.39 -12.19 7.80
C GLN A 216 2.82 -13.27 6.88
N ARG A 217 3.42 -13.44 5.70
CA ARG A 217 3.00 -14.46 4.74
C ARG A 217 3.88 -15.70 4.89
N LYS A 218 3.26 -16.87 5.02
CA LYS A 218 3.98 -18.15 5.13
C LYS A 218 4.94 -18.39 3.96
N SER A 219 4.56 -17.97 2.75
CA SER A 219 5.42 -18.07 1.55
C SER A 219 6.69 -17.22 1.61
N LEU A 220 6.74 -16.19 2.46
CA LEU A 220 7.91 -15.33 2.67
C LEU A 220 8.70 -15.71 3.92
N THR A 221 8.01 -16.13 4.98
CA THR A 221 8.63 -16.34 6.30
C THR A 221 8.84 -17.82 6.64
N GLY A 222 8.25 -18.74 5.87
CA GLY A 222 8.30 -20.18 6.14
C GLY A 222 7.34 -20.64 7.25
N SER A 223 6.96 -19.77 8.17
CA SER A 223 6.05 -20.05 9.30
C SER A 223 5.08 -18.90 9.55
N LEU A 224 4.03 -19.16 10.31
CA LEU A 224 3.08 -18.18 10.87
C LEU A 224 3.10 -18.17 12.41
N ASP A 225 4.02 -18.90 12.99
CA ASP A 225 4.24 -18.97 14.45
C ASP A 225 5.44 -18.15 14.85
#